data_d3c76f4f44a641e1821dc874c00aede3
#
_entry.id   d3c76f4f44a641e1821dc874c00aede3
#
_cell.length_a   1.000
_cell.length_b   1.000
_cell.length_c   1.000
_cell.angle_alpha   90.00
_cell.angle_beta   90.00
_cell.angle_gamma   90.00
#
_symmetry.space_group_name_H-M   'P 1'
#
loop_
_entity.id
_entity.type
_entity.pdbx_description
1 polymer ?
#
loop_
_entity_poly.entity_id
_entity_poly.type
_entity_poly.pdbx_seq_one_letter_code
_entity_poly.pdbx_strand_id
1 'polypeptide(L)'
;KTLPHRYWEKIAANEAAHPALFTAEEGDTAALLEQYPHHRVLTDYIRNISGFPAYGGTQVEYAPLGEDFFRQLMRELPKAKKFIFLEYFILEKGLMWDSVLEILRERAAAGVEVCVIYDDFGCIQRLSASYPKELAGFNIKAVPYNPMRPSMDPSLNYRDHRKICVIDGQVGFTGGINLADEYINKVERFGHWKDTSVLLRGAAVRSLTRMFLQQWTLNAGSDTLDRPEEEYLTARALPAQGYVQPYPDSPLDHFNVAENAYLHLIQRADHYVYITTPYLILDNEFVTTLKTTAESGVDVRIITPSHPDKWYVHMVSRSYYQTLIQSGVKIYEYQPGFIHAKMCLCDDEAAMVGTANLDYRSLYLHYENAVLLYLSLIHI
;
A
#
# COMPACT_ATOMS: atom_id res chain seq x y z
N LYS A 1 10.15 -7.59 -17.67
CA LYS A 1 10.04 -8.45 -16.46
C LYS A 1 10.31 -9.89 -16.86
N THR A 2 11.55 -10.40 -16.67
CA THR A 2 11.92 -11.80 -16.99
C THR A 2 12.35 -12.50 -15.71
N LEU A 3 11.40 -13.19 -15.08
CA LEU A 3 11.69 -14.11 -13.98
C LEU A 3 12.19 -15.45 -14.50
N PRO A 4 13.07 -16.17 -13.77
CA PRO A 4 13.37 -17.55 -14.03
C PRO A 4 12.06 -18.39 -14.03
N HIS A 5 11.96 -19.38 -14.94
CA HIS A 5 10.77 -20.22 -15.14
C HIS A 5 10.22 -20.83 -13.84
N ARG A 6 11.10 -21.24 -12.93
CA ARG A 6 10.75 -21.82 -11.61
C ARG A 6 9.87 -20.91 -10.74
N TYR A 7 9.98 -19.56 -10.89
CA TYR A 7 9.15 -18.62 -10.13
C TYR A 7 7.74 -18.58 -10.70
N TRP A 8 7.62 -18.60 -12.03
CA TRP A 8 6.31 -18.69 -12.69
C TRP A 8 5.57 -19.96 -12.33
N GLU A 9 6.27 -21.10 -12.29
CA GLU A 9 5.70 -22.38 -11.85
C GLU A 9 5.20 -22.31 -10.40
N LYS A 10 6.00 -21.71 -9.51
CA LYS A 10 5.60 -21.55 -8.10
C LYS A 10 4.36 -20.66 -7.95
N ILE A 11 4.29 -19.55 -8.68
CA ILE A 11 3.13 -18.65 -8.66
C ILE A 11 1.90 -19.37 -9.20
N ALA A 12 1.98 -19.98 -10.38
CA ALA A 12 0.88 -20.71 -11.00
C ALA A 12 0.39 -21.88 -10.13
N ALA A 13 1.29 -22.59 -9.46
CA ALA A 13 0.93 -23.65 -8.53
C ALA A 13 0.20 -23.09 -7.29
N ASN A 14 0.63 -21.94 -6.76
CA ASN A 14 -0.03 -21.26 -5.64
C ASN A 14 -1.44 -20.78 -6.04
N GLU A 15 -1.58 -20.17 -7.21
CA GLU A 15 -2.88 -19.73 -7.74
C GLU A 15 -3.85 -20.90 -7.93
N ALA A 16 -3.38 -21.99 -8.50
CA ALA A 16 -4.19 -23.21 -8.71
C ALA A 16 -4.59 -23.88 -7.40
N ALA A 17 -3.73 -23.81 -6.37
CA ALA A 17 -4.01 -24.39 -5.05
C ALA A 17 -4.98 -23.55 -4.22
N HIS A 18 -5.09 -22.24 -4.49
CA HIS A 18 -5.84 -21.28 -3.68
C HIS A 18 -6.84 -20.44 -4.50
N PRO A 19 -7.76 -21.07 -5.26
CA PRO A 19 -8.64 -20.36 -6.20
C PRO A 19 -9.50 -19.27 -5.52
N ALA A 20 -9.88 -19.45 -4.25
CA ALA A 20 -10.63 -18.44 -3.50
C ALA A 20 -9.89 -17.09 -3.35
N LEU A 21 -8.56 -17.12 -3.39
CA LEU A 21 -7.73 -15.91 -3.27
C LEU A 21 -7.47 -15.23 -4.61
N PHE A 22 -7.54 -15.97 -5.72
CA PHE A 22 -7.14 -15.47 -7.05
C PHE A 22 -8.30 -15.30 -8.03
N THR A 23 -9.48 -15.86 -7.74
CA THR A 23 -10.68 -15.61 -8.55
C THR A 23 -11.11 -14.14 -8.42
N ALA A 24 -11.38 -13.51 -9.56
CA ALA A 24 -11.94 -12.17 -9.59
C ALA A 24 -13.30 -12.12 -8.90
N GLU A 25 -13.55 -11.06 -8.14
CA GLU A 25 -14.81 -10.81 -7.45
C GLU A 25 -15.59 -9.69 -8.14
N GLU A 26 -16.91 -9.71 -8.04
CA GLU A 26 -17.76 -8.69 -8.62
C GLU A 26 -17.84 -7.43 -7.74
N GLY A 27 -17.92 -7.60 -6.42
CA GLY A 27 -18.10 -6.51 -5.47
C GLY A 27 -19.32 -5.64 -5.82
N ASP A 28 -19.19 -4.33 -5.58
CA ASP A 28 -20.21 -3.33 -5.89
C ASP A 28 -19.81 -2.45 -7.11
N THR A 29 -18.94 -2.96 -7.97
CA THR A 29 -18.43 -2.21 -9.14
C THR A 29 -19.55 -1.72 -10.05
N ALA A 30 -20.57 -2.55 -10.30
CA ALA A 30 -21.70 -2.15 -11.12
C ALA A 30 -22.47 -0.96 -10.52
N ALA A 31 -22.75 -0.98 -9.21
CA ALA A 31 -23.42 0.10 -8.51
C ALA A 31 -22.58 1.40 -8.49
N LEU A 32 -21.26 1.28 -8.34
CA LEU A 32 -20.36 2.42 -8.49
C LEU A 32 -20.50 3.05 -9.88
N LEU A 33 -20.48 2.24 -10.93
CA LEU A 33 -20.50 2.73 -12.31
C LEU A 33 -21.87 3.25 -12.76
N GLU A 34 -22.93 2.83 -12.10
CA GLU A 34 -24.27 3.45 -12.26
C GLU A 34 -24.29 4.86 -11.68
N GLN A 35 -23.72 5.05 -10.50
CA GLN A 35 -23.66 6.34 -9.82
C GLN A 35 -22.58 7.28 -10.39
N TYR A 36 -21.42 6.73 -10.76
CA TYR A 36 -20.25 7.48 -11.25
C TYR A 36 -19.73 6.88 -12.57
N PRO A 37 -20.48 6.99 -13.68
CA PRO A 37 -20.14 6.31 -14.94
C PRO A 37 -18.79 6.75 -15.55
N HIS A 38 -18.33 7.92 -15.21
CA HIS A 38 -17.08 8.50 -15.67
C HIS A 38 -15.84 7.84 -15.04
N HIS A 39 -15.96 7.10 -13.93
CA HIS A 39 -14.87 6.31 -13.36
C HIS A 39 -14.70 4.92 -14.03
N ARG A 40 -15.54 4.57 -14.99
CA ARG A 40 -15.56 3.24 -15.63
C ARG A 40 -14.18 2.73 -16.05
N VAL A 41 -13.43 3.55 -16.79
CA VAL A 41 -12.18 3.10 -17.39
C VAL A 41 -11.19 2.64 -16.32
N LEU A 42 -10.99 3.44 -15.26
CA LEU A 42 -10.07 3.11 -14.18
C LEU A 42 -10.57 1.94 -13.33
N THR A 43 -11.84 1.98 -12.94
CA THR A 43 -12.44 0.95 -12.06
C THR A 43 -12.46 -0.42 -12.73
N ASP A 44 -12.89 -0.47 -13.99
CA ASP A 44 -12.90 -1.71 -14.78
C ASP A 44 -11.50 -2.19 -15.12
N TYR A 45 -10.55 -1.28 -15.43
CA TYR A 45 -9.15 -1.64 -15.64
C TYR A 45 -8.59 -2.37 -14.42
N ILE A 46 -8.70 -1.79 -13.23
CA ILE A 46 -8.19 -2.41 -12.00
C ILE A 46 -8.88 -3.76 -11.77
N ARG A 47 -10.21 -3.82 -11.84
CA ARG A 47 -10.94 -5.07 -11.64
C ARG A 47 -10.53 -6.15 -12.63
N ASN A 48 -10.43 -5.82 -13.90
CA ASN A 48 -10.16 -6.81 -14.95
C ASN A 48 -8.72 -7.33 -14.90
N ILE A 49 -7.77 -6.49 -14.49
CA ILE A 49 -6.35 -6.87 -14.46
C ILE A 49 -5.97 -7.52 -13.13
N SER A 50 -6.42 -6.97 -12.00
CA SER A 50 -6.02 -7.46 -10.69
C SER A 50 -7.04 -8.40 -10.02
N GLY A 51 -8.28 -8.44 -10.53
CA GLY A 51 -9.38 -9.19 -9.90
C GLY A 51 -9.92 -8.56 -8.62
N PHE A 52 -9.63 -7.28 -8.34
CA PHE A 52 -10.02 -6.56 -7.13
C PHE A 52 -11.09 -5.51 -7.46
N PRO A 53 -12.35 -5.73 -7.03
CA PRO A 53 -13.47 -4.83 -7.33
C PRO A 53 -13.55 -3.65 -6.37
N ALA A 54 -14.43 -2.69 -6.69
CA ALA A 54 -14.86 -1.68 -5.76
C ALA A 54 -15.95 -2.20 -4.81
N TYR A 55 -16.00 -1.65 -3.60
CA TYR A 55 -16.97 -1.97 -2.58
C TYR A 55 -17.63 -0.70 -2.04
N GLY A 56 -18.96 -0.69 -1.98
CA GLY A 56 -19.73 0.16 -1.08
C GLY A 56 -19.61 -0.34 0.37
N GLY A 57 -20.39 0.25 1.27
CA GLY A 57 -20.48 -0.26 2.64
C GLY A 57 -19.15 -0.31 3.40
N THR A 58 -18.25 0.65 3.11
CA THR A 58 -16.92 0.75 3.76
C THR A 58 -16.71 2.15 4.29
N GLN A 59 -16.56 2.25 5.61
CA GLN A 59 -16.17 3.49 6.28
C GLN A 59 -14.67 3.72 6.16
N VAL A 60 -14.27 4.96 5.92
CA VAL A 60 -12.89 5.39 5.77
C VAL A 60 -12.56 6.42 6.85
N GLU A 61 -11.45 6.22 7.56
CA GLU A 61 -10.87 7.19 8.50
C GLU A 61 -9.46 7.50 8.04
N TYR A 62 -9.21 8.75 7.63
CA TYR A 62 -7.91 9.18 7.14
C TYR A 62 -6.98 9.54 8.29
N ALA A 63 -5.74 9.09 8.21
CA ALA A 63 -4.65 9.47 9.11
C ALA A 63 -3.68 10.39 8.38
N PRO A 64 -3.74 11.71 8.60
CA PRO A 64 -2.87 12.68 7.93
C PRO A 64 -1.41 12.61 8.37
N LEU A 65 -1.12 11.99 9.50
CA LEU A 65 0.21 11.85 10.09
C LEU A 65 0.43 10.43 10.63
N GLY A 66 1.70 10.06 10.77
CA GLY A 66 2.06 8.77 11.39
C GLY A 66 1.60 8.64 12.83
N GLU A 67 1.56 9.73 13.59
CA GLU A 67 1.04 9.76 14.96
C GLU A 67 -0.46 9.46 15.01
N ASP A 68 -1.23 9.90 14.01
CA ASP A 68 -2.66 9.61 13.90
C ASP A 68 -2.87 8.12 13.59
N PHE A 69 -2.12 7.60 12.61
CA PHE A 69 -2.11 6.18 12.29
C PHE A 69 -1.76 5.33 13.52
N PHE A 70 -0.69 5.67 14.23
CA PHE A 70 -0.27 4.93 15.42
C PHE A 70 -1.35 4.93 16.51
N ARG A 71 -2.00 6.07 16.75
CA ARG A 71 -3.12 6.18 17.68
C ARG A 71 -4.31 5.30 17.25
N GLN A 72 -4.64 5.30 15.96
CA GLN A 72 -5.69 4.45 15.40
C GLN A 72 -5.34 2.97 15.55
N LEU A 73 -4.10 2.58 15.24
CA LEU A 73 -3.62 1.21 15.33
C LEU A 73 -3.68 0.67 16.77
N MET A 74 -3.17 1.47 17.74
CA MET A 74 -3.21 1.13 19.16
C MET A 74 -4.64 1.05 19.72
N ARG A 75 -5.60 1.77 19.12
CA ARG A 75 -7.03 1.68 19.47
C ARG A 75 -7.69 0.40 18.94
N GLU A 76 -7.26 -0.11 17.79
CA GLU A 76 -7.94 -1.23 17.12
C GLU A 76 -7.32 -2.60 17.43
N LEU A 77 -6.00 -2.72 17.48
CA LEU A 77 -5.32 -4.00 17.72
C LEU A 77 -5.81 -4.75 18.98
N PRO A 78 -6.04 -4.09 20.14
CA PRO A 78 -6.52 -4.79 21.32
C PRO A 78 -7.91 -5.42 21.19
N LYS A 79 -8.69 -5.01 20.18
CA LYS A 79 -10.06 -5.51 19.95
C LYS A 79 -10.09 -6.82 19.17
N ALA A 80 -8.95 -7.27 18.64
CA ALA A 80 -8.85 -8.50 17.86
C ALA A 80 -9.34 -9.71 18.66
N LYS A 81 -10.14 -10.57 18.01
CA LYS A 81 -10.75 -11.76 18.60
C LYS A 81 -10.39 -13.04 17.86
N LYS A 82 -10.06 -12.96 16.58
CA LYS A 82 -9.83 -14.12 15.72
C LYS A 82 -8.42 -14.14 15.14
N PHE A 83 -8.04 -13.05 14.43
CA PHE A 83 -6.73 -12.97 13.81
C PHE A 83 -6.26 -11.53 13.60
N ILE A 84 -4.94 -11.36 13.54
CA ILE A 84 -4.24 -10.14 13.15
C ILE A 84 -3.22 -10.49 12.07
N PHE A 85 -3.31 -9.82 10.93
CA PHE A 85 -2.35 -9.93 9.83
C PHE A 85 -1.59 -8.64 9.68
N LEU A 86 -0.26 -8.73 9.59
CA LEU A 86 0.65 -7.59 9.40
C LEU A 86 1.60 -7.88 8.25
N GLU A 87 1.68 -6.97 7.29
CA GLU A 87 2.59 -7.02 6.16
C GLU A 87 3.25 -5.65 6.00
N TYR A 88 4.57 -5.57 6.25
CA TYR A 88 5.29 -4.30 6.27
C TYR A 88 6.66 -4.41 5.64
N PHE A 89 7.08 -3.36 4.93
CA PHE A 89 8.44 -3.29 4.39
C PHE A 89 9.49 -3.08 5.49
N ILE A 90 9.19 -2.24 6.49
CA ILE A 90 10.10 -1.98 7.62
C ILE A 90 9.39 -2.28 8.93
N LEU A 91 10.06 -3.10 9.75
CA LEU A 91 9.85 -3.23 11.18
C LEU A 91 11.16 -2.83 11.88
N GLU A 92 11.10 -1.92 12.83
CA GLU A 92 12.29 -1.50 13.60
C GLU A 92 11.95 -1.44 15.09
N LYS A 93 12.79 -2.07 15.91
CA LYS A 93 12.65 -2.03 17.39
C LYS A 93 12.71 -0.57 17.86
N GLY A 94 11.78 -0.17 18.68
CA GLY A 94 11.57 1.18 19.18
C GLY A 94 10.17 1.34 19.76
N LEU A 95 9.79 2.56 20.12
CA LEU A 95 8.51 2.81 20.77
C LEU A 95 7.32 2.27 19.95
N MET A 96 7.31 2.55 18.66
CA MET A 96 6.17 2.20 17.80
C MET A 96 6.03 0.67 17.67
N TRP A 97 7.09 -0.02 17.22
CA TRP A 97 7.00 -1.47 17.03
C TRP A 97 6.88 -2.23 18.35
N ASP A 98 7.62 -1.85 19.38
CA ASP A 98 7.59 -2.56 20.66
C ASP A 98 6.22 -2.45 21.33
N SER A 99 5.54 -1.29 21.21
CA SER A 99 4.15 -1.12 21.68
C SER A 99 3.15 -1.99 20.90
N VAL A 100 3.31 -2.07 19.58
CA VAL A 100 2.50 -2.98 18.74
C VAL A 100 2.77 -4.43 19.13
N LEU A 101 4.03 -4.83 19.25
CA LEU A 101 4.43 -6.19 19.60
C LEU A 101 3.88 -6.63 20.96
N GLU A 102 3.84 -5.74 21.94
CA GLU A 102 3.24 -6.05 23.25
C GLU A 102 1.78 -6.46 23.12
N ILE A 103 0.98 -5.71 22.35
CA ILE A 103 -0.43 -6.05 22.08
C ILE A 103 -0.52 -7.37 21.30
N LEU A 104 0.33 -7.58 20.29
CA LEU A 104 0.33 -8.83 19.53
C LEU A 104 0.60 -10.04 20.42
N ARG A 105 1.54 -9.93 21.36
CA ARG A 105 1.84 -10.97 22.34
C ARG A 105 0.64 -11.27 23.27
N GLU A 106 -0.02 -10.22 23.76
CA GLU A 106 -1.23 -10.37 24.59
C GLU A 106 -2.36 -11.05 23.81
N ARG A 107 -2.57 -10.65 22.54
CA ARG A 107 -3.62 -11.25 21.71
C ARG A 107 -3.29 -12.69 21.34
N ALA A 108 -2.04 -13.00 20.97
CA ALA A 108 -1.59 -14.36 20.71
C ALA A 108 -1.74 -15.27 21.96
N ALA A 109 -1.39 -14.77 23.14
CA ALA A 109 -1.60 -15.48 24.40
C ALA A 109 -3.10 -15.71 24.70
N ALA A 110 -3.99 -14.83 24.19
CA ALA A 110 -5.44 -15.00 24.30
C ALA A 110 -6.04 -15.89 23.20
N GLY A 111 -5.23 -16.53 22.35
CA GLY A 111 -5.65 -17.43 21.28
C GLY A 111 -6.02 -16.75 19.96
N VAL A 112 -5.65 -15.47 19.77
CA VAL A 112 -5.77 -14.79 18.49
C VAL A 112 -4.62 -15.22 17.60
N GLU A 113 -4.92 -15.62 16.35
CA GLU A 113 -3.88 -15.95 15.38
C GLU A 113 -3.18 -14.69 14.90
N VAL A 114 -1.85 -14.65 15.00
CA VAL A 114 -1.05 -13.49 14.55
C VAL A 114 -0.06 -13.94 13.51
N CYS A 115 -0.16 -13.35 12.31
CA CYS A 115 0.73 -13.61 11.18
C CYS A 115 1.40 -12.32 10.71
N VAL A 116 2.73 -12.34 10.56
CA VAL A 116 3.55 -11.19 10.21
C VAL A 116 4.41 -11.51 8.99
N ILE A 117 4.27 -10.72 7.93
CA ILE A 117 5.21 -10.67 6.80
C ILE A 117 6.02 -9.38 6.93
N TYR A 118 7.33 -9.47 6.76
CA TYR A 118 8.17 -8.29 6.63
C TYR A 118 9.21 -8.47 5.54
N ASP A 119 9.57 -7.40 4.86
CA ASP A 119 10.59 -7.47 3.81
C ASP A 119 11.98 -7.59 4.44
N ASP A 120 12.74 -8.62 4.04
CA ASP A 120 14.06 -8.89 4.62
C ASP A 120 15.04 -7.75 4.33
N PHE A 121 15.03 -7.17 3.11
CA PHE A 121 15.89 -6.06 2.75
C PHE A 121 15.57 -4.79 3.56
N GLY A 122 14.29 -4.51 3.75
CA GLY A 122 13.84 -3.38 4.57
C GLY A 122 14.24 -3.50 6.05
N CYS A 123 14.41 -4.74 6.52
CA CYS A 123 14.68 -5.04 7.93
C CYS A 123 16.11 -5.52 8.22
N ILE A 124 16.97 -5.74 7.20
CA ILE A 124 18.27 -6.41 7.35
C ILE A 124 19.23 -5.74 8.35
N GLN A 125 19.15 -4.42 8.53
CA GLN A 125 19.97 -3.68 9.50
C GLN A 125 19.22 -3.38 10.82
N ARG A 126 17.96 -3.85 10.94
CA ARG A 126 17.02 -3.49 12.01
C ARG A 126 16.60 -4.69 12.85
N LEU A 127 16.53 -5.86 12.24
CA LEU A 127 16.12 -7.12 12.86
C LEU A 127 17.19 -8.19 12.67
N SER A 128 17.29 -9.10 13.65
CA SER A 128 18.20 -10.25 13.52
C SER A 128 17.62 -11.31 12.57
N ALA A 129 18.45 -12.10 11.93
CA ALA A 129 18.01 -13.24 11.12
C ALA A 129 17.21 -14.29 11.93
N SER A 130 17.35 -14.31 13.25
CA SER A 130 16.59 -15.18 14.16
C SER A 130 15.25 -14.58 14.60
N TYR A 131 14.88 -13.39 14.13
CA TYR A 131 13.70 -12.69 14.59
C TYR A 131 12.38 -13.48 14.41
N PRO A 132 12.16 -14.25 13.32
CA PRO A 132 10.98 -15.13 13.24
C PRO A 132 10.91 -16.16 14.37
N LYS A 133 12.05 -16.67 14.84
CA LYS A 133 12.10 -17.60 15.99
C LYS A 133 11.79 -16.88 17.30
N GLU A 134 12.22 -15.63 17.45
CA GLU A 134 11.88 -14.77 18.59
C GLU A 134 10.36 -14.59 18.67
N LEU A 135 9.71 -14.25 17.55
CA LEU A 135 8.26 -14.09 17.45
C LEU A 135 7.50 -15.40 17.68
N ALA A 136 8.01 -16.53 17.17
CA ALA A 136 7.43 -17.85 17.40
C ALA A 136 7.40 -18.22 18.88
N GLY A 137 8.36 -17.73 19.68
CA GLY A 137 8.36 -17.88 21.15
C GLY A 137 7.16 -17.20 21.85
N PHE A 138 6.48 -16.28 21.15
CA PHE A 138 5.26 -15.61 21.61
C PHE A 138 4.00 -16.14 20.90
N ASN A 139 4.10 -17.27 20.20
CA ASN A 139 3.03 -17.82 19.37
C ASN A 139 2.59 -16.88 18.22
N ILE A 140 3.53 -16.10 17.68
CA ILE A 140 3.36 -15.22 16.53
C ILE A 140 4.07 -15.86 15.35
N LYS A 141 3.35 -16.11 14.27
CA LYS A 141 3.90 -16.64 13.02
C LYS A 141 4.55 -15.49 12.23
N ALA A 142 5.77 -15.66 11.76
CA ALA A 142 6.47 -14.61 11.04
C ALA A 142 7.29 -15.17 9.87
N VAL A 143 7.24 -14.48 8.73
CA VAL A 143 7.95 -14.85 7.49
C VAL A 143 8.67 -13.63 6.93
N PRO A 144 10.02 -13.68 6.79
CA PRO A 144 10.75 -12.67 6.02
C PRO A 144 10.49 -12.88 4.53
N TYR A 145 10.00 -11.83 3.85
CA TYR A 145 9.82 -11.87 2.41
C TYR A 145 11.18 -11.75 1.70
N ASN A 146 11.40 -12.63 0.71
CA ASN A 146 12.56 -12.68 -0.17
C ASN A 146 13.90 -12.43 0.56
N PRO A 147 14.32 -13.38 1.42
CA PRO A 147 15.53 -13.23 2.24
C PRO A 147 16.78 -12.94 1.40
N MET A 148 17.54 -11.94 1.84
CA MET A 148 18.79 -11.53 1.17
C MET A 148 19.84 -12.62 1.24
N ARG A 149 20.38 -12.97 0.07
CA ARG A 149 21.44 -13.97 -0.08
C ARG A 149 22.53 -13.39 -1.00
N PRO A 150 23.80 -13.70 -0.78
CA PRO A 150 24.82 -13.42 -1.78
C PRO A 150 24.50 -14.17 -3.08
N SER A 151 23.93 -13.49 -4.05
CA SER A 151 23.49 -14.07 -5.32
C SER A 151 23.41 -12.97 -6.39
N MET A 152 23.62 -13.35 -7.64
CA MET A 152 23.36 -12.49 -8.81
C MET A 152 21.94 -12.66 -9.36
N ASP A 153 21.03 -13.30 -8.61
CA ASP A 153 19.65 -13.52 -9.03
C ASP A 153 18.88 -12.17 -9.07
N PRO A 154 18.41 -11.73 -10.24
CA PRO A 154 17.66 -10.48 -10.38
C PRO A 154 16.40 -10.43 -9.50
N SER A 155 15.84 -11.58 -9.10
CA SER A 155 14.66 -11.67 -8.24
C SER A 155 14.88 -11.07 -6.85
N LEU A 156 16.13 -10.88 -6.41
CA LEU A 156 16.45 -10.17 -5.18
C LEU A 156 16.04 -8.68 -5.21
N ASN A 157 15.80 -8.11 -6.39
CA ASN A 157 15.30 -6.74 -6.53
C ASN A 157 13.78 -6.63 -6.31
N TYR A 158 13.04 -7.75 -6.39
CA TYR A 158 11.60 -7.73 -6.12
C TYR A 158 11.37 -7.69 -4.62
N ARG A 159 10.82 -6.55 -4.14
CA ARG A 159 10.62 -6.31 -2.72
C ARG A 159 9.13 -6.17 -2.40
N ASP A 160 8.75 -6.53 -1.19
CA ASP A 160 7.41 -6.31 -0.68
C ASP A 160 7.34 -4.95 0.00
N HIS A 161 6.82 -3.96 -0.73
CA HIS A 161 6.75 -2.59 -0.23
C HIS A 161 5.34 -2.24 0.30
N ARG A 162 4.45 -3.22 0.42
CA ARG A 162 3.11 -3.03 0.98
C ARG A 162 3.17 -2.76 2.48
N LYS A 163 2.14 -2.09 2.99
CA LYS A 163 1.93 -1.84 4.40
C LYS A 163 0.46 -2.13 4.67
N ILE A 164 0.20 -3.30 5.20
CA ILE A 164 -1.15 -3.79 5.44
C ILE A 164 -1.24 -4.28 6.89
N CYS A 165 -2.29 -3.85 7.61
CA CYS A 165 -2.72 -4.48 8.84
C CYS A 165 -4.19 -4.86 8.70
N VAL A 166 -4.54 -6.10 8.99
CA VAL A 166 -5.93 -6.58 9.00
C VAL A 166 -6.25 -7.16 10.37
N ILE A 167 -7.40 -6.79 10.92
CA ILE A 167 -7.91 -7.26 12.20
C ILE A 167 -9.27 -7.92 11.98
N ASP A 168 -9.36 -9.21 12.24
CA ASP A 168 -10.59 -10.04 12.17
C ASP A 168 -11.32 -9.96 10.80
N GLY A 169 -10.64 -9.49 9.72
CA GLY A 169 -11.24 -9.26 8.41
C GLY A 169 -12.27 -8.12 8.38
N GLN A 170 -12.39 -7.32 9.45
CA GLN A 170 -13.38 -6.24 9.57
C GLN A 170 -12.75 -4.85 9.59
N VAL A 171 -11.50 -4.75 10.03
CA VAL A 171 -10.71 -3.51 10.10
C VAL A 171 -9.44 -3.71 9.31
N GLY A 172 -9.10 -2.77 8.45
CA GLY A 172 -7.90 -2.80 7.65
C GLY A 172 -7.19 -1.45 7.63
N PHE A 173 -5.88 -1.46 7.63
CA PHE A 173 -5.04 -0.27 7.47
C PHE A 173 -4.13 -0.44 6.27
N THR A 174 -3.93 0.64 5.52
CA THR A 174 -2.89 0.72 4.50
C THR A 174 -2.47 2.17 4.23
N GLY A 175 -1.32 2.36 3.62
CA GLY A 175 -0.74 3.67 3.29
C GLY A 175 0.78 3.63 3.24
N GLY A 176 1.44 4.78 3.39
CA GLY A 176 2.90 4.88 3.28
C GLY A 176 3.68 4.48 4.54
N ILE A 177 3.01 4.38 5.70
CA ILE A 177 3.62 4.32 7.03
C ILE A 177 4.14 2.93 7.35
N ASN A 178 5.44 2.80 7.66
CA ASN A 178 6.04 1.59 8.24
C ASN A 178 5.98 1.63 9.78
N LEU A 179 6.38 0.53 10.43
CA LEU A 179 6.41 0.41 11.89
C LEU A 179 7.82 0.72 12.43
N ALA A 180 8.14 2.01 12.46
CA ALA A 180 9.41 2.53 12.97
C ALA A 180 9.22 3.97 13.52
N ASP A 181 10.06 4.36 14.46
CA ASP A 181 9.89 5.57 15.27
C ASP A 181 10.00 6.89 14.48
N GLU A 182 10.72 6.89 13.36
CA GLU A 182 10.77 8.05 12.46
C GLU A 182 9.40 8.39 11.87
N TYR A 183 8.55 7.41 11.60
CA TYR A 183 7.21 7.64 11.04
C TYR A 183 6.24 8.34 12.01
N ILE A 184 6.52 8.26 13.31
CA ILE A 184 5.73 8.93 14.36
C ILE A 184 6.50 10.10 15.00
N ASN A 185 7.55 10.59 14.35
CA ASN A 185 8.37 11.73 14.78
C ASN A 185 8.98 11.58 16.19
N LYS A 186 9.19 10.35 16.69
CA LYS A 186 9.92 10.07 17.93
C LYS A 186 11.43 10.11 17.74
N VAL A 187 11.87 9.85 16.51
CA VAL A 187 13.26 10.00 16.08
C VAL A 187 13.27 10.96 14.89
N GLU A 188 13.94 12.08 15.03
CA GLU A 188 14.14 13.04 13.95
C GLU A 188 15.29 12.57 13.05
N ARG A 189 14.97 12.21 11.80
CA ARG A 189 15.97 11.79 10.81
C ARG A 189 16.24 12.86 9.74
N PHE A 190 15.16 13.43 9.19
CA PHE A 190 15.19 14.35 8.05
C PHE A 190 14.19 15.50 8.28
N GLY A 191 14.18 16.08 9.49
CA GLY A 191 13.14 16.99 9.94
C GLY A 191 11.83 16.25 10.22
N HIS A 192 10.71 16.97 10.18
CA HIS A 192 9.38 16.39 10.39
C HIS A 192 9.04 15.36 9.30
N TRP A 193 8.74 14.12 9.70
CA TRP A 193 8.31 13.06 8.81
C TRP A 193 6.80 13.13 8.60
N LYS A 194 6.40 13.36 7.34
CA LYS A 194 4.99 13.46 6.93
C LYS A 194 4.63 12.23 6.10
N ASP A 195 3.77 11.37 6.64
CA ASP A 195 3.24 10.22 5.90
C ASP A 195 1.75 10.03 6.20
N THR A 196 1.06 9.22 5.41
CA THR A 196 -0.39 9.08 5.47
C THR A 196 -0.83 7.62 5.42
N SER A 197 -1.99 7.36 6.01
CA SER A 197 -2.65 6.06 5.98
C SER A 197 -4.17 6.22 5.94
N VAL A 198 -4.86 5.16 5.55
CA VAL A 198 -6.30 5.01 5.69
C VAL A 198 -6.63 3.79 6.55
N LEU A 199 -7.59 3.97 7.43
CA LEU A 199 -8.26 2.92 8.17
C LEU A 199 -9.58 2.63 7.48
N LEU A 200 -9.80 1.40 7.07
CA LEU A 200 -11.01 0.91 6.45
C LEU A 200 -11.80 0.04 7.45
N ARG A 201 -13.12 0.20 7.50
CA ARG A 201 -14.02 -0.69 8.22
C ARG A 201 -15.15 -1.11 7.28
N GLY A 202 -15.32 -2.38 7.05
CA GLY A 202 -16.40 -2.87 6.22
C GLY A 202 -15.94 -3.70 5.02
N ALA A 203 -16.73 -3.72 3.97
CA ALA A 203 -16.62 -4.66 2.86
C ALA A 203 -15.25 -4.66 2.16
N ALA A 204 -14.64 -3.49 1.93
CA ALA A 204 -13.36 -3.39 1.21
C ALA A 204 -12.16 -3.99 1.98
N VAL A 205 -12.28 -4.26 3.28
CA VAL A 205 -11.23 -4.95 4.05
C VAL A 205 -10.97 -6.36 3.50
N ARG A 206 -11.96 -6.95 2.81
CA ARG A 206 -11.82 -8.22 2.10
C ARG A 206 -10.64 -8.19 1.11
N SER A 207 -10.49 -7.11 0.36
CA SER A 207 -9.35 -6.97 -0.58
C SER A 207 -7.99 -6.96 0.14
N LEU A 208 -7.85 -6.22 1.24
CA LEU A 208 -6.60 -6.21 2.02
C LEU A 208 -6.30 -7.59 2.61
N THR A 209 -7.33 -8.31 3.08
CA THR A 209 -7.20 -9.69 3.58
C THR A 209 -6.73 -10.63 2.47
N ARG A 210 -7.32 -10.53 1.26
CA ARG A 210 -6.88 -11.32 0.09
C ARG A 210 -5.43 -11.06 -0.28
N MET A 211 -5.01 -9.80 -0.34
CA MET A 211 -3.62 -9.41 -0.66
C MET A 211 -2.64 -10.05 0.32
N PHE A 212 -2.92 -9.96 1.63
CA PHE A 212 -2.09 -10.59 2.64
C PHE A 212 -2.04 -12.11 2.47
N LEU A 213 -3.18 -12.77 2.29
CA LEU A 213 -3.25 -14.23 2.14
C LEU A 213 -2.55 -14.73 0.88
N GLN A 214 -2.67 -14.03 -0.26
CA GLN A 214 -1.94 -14.33 -1.48
C GLN A 214 -0.42 -14.35 -1.24
N GLN A 215 0.08 -13.39 -0.47
CA GLN A 215 1.49 -13.31 -0.14
C GLN A 215 1.90 -14.33 0.92
N TRP A 216 1.03 -14.59 1.89
CA TRP A 216 1.28 -15.58 2.93
C TRP A 216 1.36 -16.99 2.35
N THR A 217 0.38 -17.41 1.54
CA THR A 217 0.36 -18.75 0.93
C THR A 217 1.56 -19.00 0.02
N LEU A 218 2.00 -17.96 -0.70
CA LEU A 218 3.17 -18.05 -1.58
C LEU A 218 4.49 -18.22 -0.81
N ASN A 219 4.61 -17.62 0.40
CA ASN A 219 5.89 -17.56 1.14
C ASN A 219 5.97 -18.51 2.33
N ALA A 220 4.88 -18.69 3.08
CA ALA A 220 4.81 -19.53 4.26
C ALA A 220 4.12 -20.89 4.00
N GLY A 221 3.18 -20.91 3.04
CA GLY A 221 2.28 -22.02 2.80
C GLY A 221 0.97 -21.92 3.59
N SER A 222 -0.12 -22.42 3.01
CA SER A 222 -1.45 -22.39 3.62
C SER A 222 -1.57 -23.32 4.83
N ASP A 223 -0.77 -24.36 4.90
CA ASP A 223 -0.70 -25.31 6.02
C ASP A 223 -0.21 -24.68 7.34
N THR A 224 0.32 -23.46 7.27
CA THR A 224 0.73 -22.68 8.43
C THR A 224 -0.39 -21.79 9.00
N LEU A 225 -1.53 -21.67 8.32
CA LEU A 225 -2.72 -20.98 8.80
C LEU A 225 -3.54 -21.87 9.75
N ASP A 226 -4.22 -21.27 10.75
CA ASP A 226 -5.03 -22.01 11.73
C ASP A 226 -6.42 -22.36 11.18
N ARG A 227 -6.84 -21.75 10.05
CA ARG A 227 -8.17 -21.89 9.43
C ARG A 227 -8.06 -22.01 7.91
N PRO A 228 -9.08 -22.56 7.24
CA PRO A 228 -9.26 -22.41 5.81
C PRO A 228 -9.34 -20.94 5.39
N GLU A 229 -8.84 -20.63 4.21
CA GLU A 229 -8.70 -19.26 3.70
C GLU A 229 -10.02 -18.49 3.65
N GLU A 230 -11.10 -19.17 3.34
CA GLU A 230 -12.44 -18.61 3.25
C GLU A 230 -12.94 -18.05 4.59
N GLU A 231 -12.46 -18.61 5.71
CA GLU A 231 -12.84 -18.17 7.05
C GLU A 231 -12.18 -16.83 7.45
N TYR A 232 -11.16 -16.38 6.72
CA TYR A 232 -10.58 -15.05 6.89
C TYR A 232 -11.28 -14.00 6.05
N LEU A 233 -11.91 -14.38 4.95
CA LEU A 233 -12.58 -13.48 4.00
C LEU A 233 -14.01 -13.10 4.45
N THR A 234 -14.15 -12.61 5.67
CA THR A 234 -15.43 -12.40 6.38
C THR A 234 -15.87 -10.95 6.49
N ALA A 235 -15.28 -10.03 5.70
CA ALA A 235 -15.64 -8.61 5.70
C ALA A 235 -17.15 -8.42 5.48
N ARG A 236 -17.75 -7.49 6.23
CA ARG A 236 -19.19 -7.18 6.16
C ARG A 236 -19.38 -5.72 5.82
N ALA A 237 -20.34 -5.45 4.95
CA ALA A 237 -20.74 -4.08 4.64
C ALA A 237 -21.27 -3.36 5.89
N LEU A 238 -20.91 -2.08 6.01
CA LEU A 238 -21.39 -1.15 7.04
C LEU A 238 -22.10 0.02 6.36
N PRO A 239 -22.99 0.74 7.06
CA PRO A 239 -23.54 1.98 6.53
C PRO A 239 -22.41 2.98 6.24
N ALA A 240 -22.23 3.34 4.97
CA ALA A 240 -21.22 4.27 4.50
C ALA A 240 -21.66 4.90 3.18
N GLN A 241 -21.03 6.01 2.81
CA GLN A 241 -21.23 6.67 1.51
C GLN A 241 -20.01 6.41 0.61
N GLY A 242 -20.24 6.45 -0.71
CA GLY A 242 -19.20 6.26 -1.73
C GLY A 242 -18.71 4.82 -1.84
N TYR A 243 -17.58 4.66 -2.54
CA TYR A 243 -17.01 3.36 -2.85
C TYR A 243 -15.50 3.36 -2.61
N VAL A 244 -14.98 2.19 -2.25
CA VAL A 244 -13.56 1.98 -1.91
C VAL A 244 -13.05 0.80 -2.73
N GLN A 245 -11.95 0.97 -3.46
CA GLN A 245 -11.34 -0.07 -4.28
C GLN A 245 -9.86 -0.24 -3.90
N PRO A 246 -9.56 -1.12 -2.92
CA PRO A 246 -8.17 -1.51 -2.66
C PRO A 246 -7.70 -2.43 -3.76
N TYR A 247 -6.48 -2.22 -4.26
CA TYR A 247 -5.89 -3.03 -5.31
C TYR A 247 -4.39 -3.25 -5.08
N PRO A 248 -3.85 -4.42 -5.49
CA PRO A 248 -2.43 -4.70 -5.51
C PRO A 248 -1.78 -4.25 -6.81
N ASP A 249 -0.47 -4.06 -6.76
CA ASP A 249 0.41 -4.09 -7.92
C ASP A 249 1.51 -5.14 -7.70
N SER A 250 1.90 -5.84 -8.75
CA SER A 250 2.87 -6.94 -8.67
C SER A 250 4.02 -6.73 -9.65
N PRO A 251 5.27 -6.94 -9.24
CA PRO A 251 6.39 -6.93 -10.16
C PRO A 251 6.46 -8.21 -11.01
N LEU A 252 5.61 -9.19 -10.74
CA LEU A 252 5.67 -10.53 -11.33
C LEU A 252 4.69 -10.75 -12.48
N ASP A 253 3.84 -9.80 -12.80
CA ASP A 253 2.98 -9.84 -13.98
C ASP A 253 3.47 -8.89 -15.08
N HIS A 254 2.71 -8.75 -16.15
CA HIS A 254 3.04 -7.86 -17.28
C HIS A 254 2.35 -6.50 -17.19
N PHE A 255 1.64 -6.25 -16.10
CA PHE A 255 0.86 -5.05 -15.90
C PHE A 255 1.56 -4.11 -14.92
N ASN A 256 1.33 -2.82 -15.06
CA ASN A 256 1.80 -1.77 -14.17
C ASN A 256 0.57 -1.07 -13.58
N VAL A 257 -0.10 -1.74 -12.66
CA VAL A 257 -1.43 -1.29 -12.18
C VAL A 257 -1.32 0.03 -11.45
N ALA A 258 -0.30 0.20 -10.59
CA ALA A 258 -0.08 1.44 -9.86
C ALA A 258 0.21 2.62 -10.81
N GLU A 259 1.11 2.43 -11.79
CA GLU A 259 1.43 3.43 -12.80
C GLU A 259 0.19 3.88 -13.55
N ASN A 260 -0.55 2.91 -14.12
CA ASN A 260 -1.73 3.19 -14.90
C ASN A 260 -2.85 3.85 -14.09
N ALA A 261 -3.00 3.51 -12.80
CA ALA A 261 -3.95 4.18 -11.92
C ALA A 261 -3.62 5.66 -11.74
N TYR A 262 -2.35 6.01 -11.51
CA TYR A 262 -1.91 7.41 -11.49
C TYR A 262 -2.17 8.11 -12.82
N LEU A 263 -1.76 7.52 -13.94
CA LEU A 263 -1.93 8.10 -15.26
C LEU A 263 -3.42 8.36 -15.58
N HIS A 264 -4.31 7.43 -15.25
CA HIS A 264 -5.74 7.60 -15.40
C HIS A 264 -6.30 8.77 -14.58
N LEU A 265 -5.91 8.89 -13.30
CA LEU A 265 -6.35 10.00 -12.45
C LEU A 265 -5.86 11.34 -12.99
N ILE A 266 -4.60 11.43 -13.44
CA ILE A 266 -4.02 12.67 -13.99
C ILE A 266 -4.72 13.06 -15.30
N GLN A 267 -4.91 12.11 -16.22
CA GLN A 267 -5.53 12.38 -17.53
C GLN A 267 -7.01 12.75 -17.42
N ARG A 268 -7.65 12.29 -16.34
CA ARG A 268 -9.08 12.51 -16.15
C ARG A 268 -9.41 13.84 -15.46
N ALA A 269 -8.44 14.47 -14.83
CA ALA A 269 -8.67 15.69 -14.09
C ALA A 269 -9.19 16.81 -15.01
N ASP A 270 -10.33 17.39 -14.64
CA ASP A 270 -10.95 18.52 -15.33
C ASP A 270 -10.56 19.86 -14.69
N HIS A 271 -10.34 19.87 -13.36
CA HIS A 271 -10.05 21.09 -12.60
C HIS A 271 -8.68 21.04 -11.94
N TYR A 272 -8.38 19.96 -11.18
CA TYR A 272 -7.10 19.83 -10.52
C TYR A 272 -6.69 18.39 -10.25
N VAL A 273 -5.37 18.17 -10.18
CA VAL A 273 -4.75 16.96 -9.63
C VAL A 273 -3.59 17.33 -8.72
N TYR A 274 -3.64 16.84 -7.46
CA TYR A 274 -2.61 17.10 -6.45
C TYR A 274 -1.95 15.78 -6.05
N ILE A 275 -0.62 15.74 -6.15
CA ILE A 275 0.18 14.53 -5.93
C ILE A 275 1.19 14.79 -4.83
N THR A 276 1.34 13.83 -3.93
CA THR A 276 2.46 13.78 -2.98
C THR A 276 3.30 12.54 -3.24
N THR A 277 4.61 12.69 -3.25
CA THR A 277 5.56 11.58 -3.43
C THR A 277 6.93 11.92 -2.83
N PRO A 278 7.61 10.97 -2.17
CA PRO A 278 8.97 11.21 -1.69
C PRO A 278 10.02 11.25 -2.81
N TYR A 279 9.74 10.60 -3.93
CA TYR A 279 10.65 10.53 -5.08
C TYR A 279 9.89 10.85 -6.36
N LEU A 280 10.53 11.65 -7.22
CA LEU A 280 9.97 12.07 -8.51
C LEU A 280 10.96 11.66 -9.62
N ILE A 281 10.96 10.37 -9.96
CA ILE A 281 11.82 9.78 -10.98
C ILE A 281 10.91 9.15 -12.03
N LEU A 282 10.46 9.99 -12.94
CA LEU A 282 9.38 9.70 -13.88
C LEU A 282 9.90 9.03 -15.16
N ASP A 283 9.07 8.17 -15.74
CA ASP A 283 9.20 7.76 -17.12
C ASP A 283 8.62 8.80 -18.10
N ASN A 284 8.68 8.49 -19.38
CA ASN A 284 8.20 9.41 -20.41
C ASN A 284 6.68 9.56 -20.40
N GLU A 285 5.97 8.52 -20.03
CA GLU A 285 4.51 8.46 -19.96
C GLU A 285 3.99 9.43 -18.89
N PHE A 286 4.57 9.41 -17.69
CA PHE A 286 4.26 10.37 -16.63
C PHE A 286 4.61 11.79 -17.00
N VAL A 287 5.82 12.02 -17.55
CA VAL A 287 6.25 13.37 -17.93
C VAL A 287 5.29 13.95 -18.98
N THR A 288 4.95 13.17 -20.00
CA THR A 288 4.03 13.60 -21.06
C THR A 288 2.65 13.89 -20.51
N THR A 289 2.11 12.98 -19.68
CA THR A 289 0.77 13.10 -19.11
C THR A 289 0.67 14.34 -18.22
N LEU A 290 1.59 14.54 -17.29
CA LEU A 290 1.59 15.71 -16.38
C LEU A 290 1.67 17.02 -17.15
N LYS A 291 2.51 17.08 -18.19
CA LYS A 291 2.67 18.26 -19.03
C LYS A 291 1.39 18.58 -19.80
N THR A 292 0.86 17.60 -20.54
CA THR A 292 -0.34 17.83 -21.36
C THR A 292 -1.56 18.17 -20.51
N THR A 293 -1.71 17.58 -19.32
CA THR A 293 -2.77 17.91 -18.37
C THR A 293 -2.65 19.36 -17.88
N ALA A 294 -1.44 19.80 -17.50
CA ALA A 294 -1.21 21.18 -17.06
C ALA A 294 -1.37 22.18 -18.23
N GLU A 295 -0.87 21.86 -19.41
CA GLU A 295 -1.01 22.67 -20.65
C GLU A 295 -2.48 22.79 -21.09
N SER A 296 -3.34 21.85 -20.72
CA SER A 296 -4.79 21.90 -20.95
C SER A 296 -5.53 22.82 -19.95
N GLY A 297 -4.83 23.41 -18.98
CA GLY A 297 -5.40 24.35 -18.00
C GLY A 297 -5.77 23.74 -16.65
N VAL A 298 -5.53 22.45 -16.42
CA VAL A 298 -5.74 21.79 -15.14
C VAL A 298 -4.69 22.23 -14.12
N ASP A 299 -5.09 22.48 -12.86
CA ASP A 299 -4.16 22.83 -11.78
C ASP A 299 -3.42 21.59 -11.27
N VAL A 300 -2.25 21.31 -11.86
CA VAL A 300 -1.40 20.19 -11.48
C VAL A 300 -0.41 20.62 -10.41
N ARG A 301 -0.48 20.00 -9.22
CA ARG A 301 0.45 20.27 -8.11
C ARG A 301 1.14 19.01 -7.64
N ILE A 302 2.46 19.10 -7.45
CA ILE A 302 3.27 18.01 -6.89
C ILE A 302 4.00 18.51 -5.64
N ILE A 303 3.93 17.74 -4.57
CA ILE A 303 4.65 18.03 -3.32
C ILE A 303 5.70 16.95 -3.09
N THR A 304 6.95 17.38 -2.95
CA THR A 304 8.12 16.53 -2.71
C THR A 304 8.84 16.94 -1.41
N PRO A 305 9.79 16.16 -0.87
CA PRO A 305 10.55 16.55 0.31
C PRO A 305 11.49 17.73 0.06
N SER A 306 11.65 18.61 1.04
CA SER A 306 12.75 19.60 1.07
C SER A 306 14.04 19.00 1.67
N HIS A 307 13.92 18.09 2.65
CA HIS A 307 15.03 17.39 3.27
C HIS A 307 15.08 15.94 2.79
N PRO A 308 16.04 15.56 1.92
CA PRO A 308 16.06 14.24 1.33
C PRO A 308 16.65 13.19 2.27
N ASP A 309 16.15 11.95 2.18
CA ASP A 309 16.78 10.78 2.80
C ASP A 309 18.05 10.34 2.04
N LYS A 310 18.09 10.60 0.73
CA LYS A 310 19.20 10.28 -0.19
C LYS A 310 19.45 11.46 -1.11
N TRP A 311 20.54 12.16 -0.92
CA TRP A 311 20.88 13.37 -1.68
C TRP A 311 20.91 13.14 -3.21
N TYR A 312 21.42 11.99 -3.67
CA TYR A 312 21.51 11.67 -5.09
C TYR A 312 20.14 11.43 -5.73
N VAL A 313 19.21 10.80 -4.99
CA VAL A 313 17.82 10.62 -5.44
C VAL A 313 17.10 11.96 -5.56
N HIS A 314 17.35 12.85 -4.61
CA HIS A 314 16.78 14.20 -4.63
C HIS A 314 17.30 15.03 -5.82
N MET A 315 18.58 14.91 -6.15
CA MET A 315 19.13 15.55 -7.35
C MET A 315 18.45 15.07 -8.63
N VAL A 316 18.21 13.76 -8.75
CA VAL A 316 17.47 13.19 -9.89
C VAL A 316 16.03 13.70 -9.90
N SER A 317 15.32 13.71 -8.77
CA SER A 317 13.96 14.24 -8.67
C SER A 317 13.89 15.71 -9.14
N ARG A 318 14.84 16.54 -8.70
CA ARG A 318 14.91 17.97 -9.11
C ARG A 318 15.25 18.17 -10.58
N SER A 319 15.84 17.22 -11.24
CA SER A 319 16.12 17.32 -12.70
C SER A 319 14.85 17.36 -13.54
N TYR A 320 13.73 16.81 -13.03
CA TYR A 320 12.43 16.86 -13.70
C TYR A 320 11.70 18.21 -13.50
N TYR A 321 12.05 19.00 -12.48
CA TYR A 321 11.33 20.22 -12.11
C TYR A 321 11.24 21.22 -13.26
N GLN A 322 12.36 21.52 -13.89
CA GLN A 322 12.39 22.52 -14.96
C GLN A 322 11.41 22.17 -16.09
N THR A 323 11.46 20.93 -16.55
CA THR A 323 10.61 20.45 -17.67
C THR A 323 9.13 20.51 -17.32
N LEU A 324 8.76 20.12 -16.09
CA LEU A 324 7.37 20.14 -15.61
C LEU A 324 6.86 21.56 -15.38
N ILE A 325 7.66 22.42 -14.75
CA ILE A 325 7.29 23.83 -14.46
C ILE A 325 7.10 24.62 -15.73
N GLN A 326 7.90 24.38 -16.77
CA GLN A 326 7.75 25.05 -18.08
C GLN A 326 6.41 24.74 -18.75
N SER A 327 5.79 23.62 -18.44
CA SER A 327 4.45 23.24 -18.92
C SER A 327 3.31 23.63 -17.97
N GLY A 328 3.60 24.36 -16.89
CA GLY A 328 2.58 24.85 -15.97
C GLY A 328 2.34 24.01 -14.70
N VAL A 329 3.04 22.87 -14.54
CA VAL A 329 2.99 22.08 -13.31
C VAL A 329 3.60 22.90 -12.16
N LYS A 330 2.91 22.92 -11.01
CA LYS A 330 3.38 23.61 -9.79
C LYS A 330 4.03 22.59 -8.87
N ILE A 331 5.31 22.79 -8.56
CA ILE A 331 6.07 21.90 -7.67
C ILE A 331 6.37 22.63 -6.35
N TYR A 332 6.06 21.95 -5.24
CA TYR A 332 6.30 22.45 -3.89
C TYR A 332 7.22 21.50 -3.14
N GLU A 333 8.12 22.04 -2.34
CA GLU A 333 8.94 21.27 -1.42
C GLU A 333 8.41 21.44 0.02
N TYR A 334 8.15 20.31 0.68
CA TYR A 334 7.64 20.27 2.06
C TYR A 334 8.71 20.78 3.04
N GLN A 335 8.65 22.03 3.42
CA GLN A 335 9.68 22.72 4.20
C GLN A 335 9.96 22.12 5.58
N PRO A 336 8.97 21.60 6.36
CA PRO A 336 9.27 21.05 7.67
C PRO A 336 10.18 19.80 7.65
N GLY A 337 10.34 19.12 6.50
CA GLY A 337 11.20 17.94 6.47
C GLY A 337 10.94 16.99 5.30
N PHE A 338 10.73 15.72 5.60
CA PHE A 338 10.58 14.64 4.63
C PHE A 338 9.11 14.23 4.48
N ILE A 339 8.50 14.57 3.34
CA ILE A 339 7.19 14.03 2.98
C ILE A 339 7.35 12.66 2.33
N HIS A 340 6.76 11.64 2.96
CA HIS A 340 6.80 10.25 2.50
C HIS A 340 5.42 9.74 2.05
N ALA A 341 4.39 10.56 2.11
CA ALA A 341 3.04 10.24 1.64
C ALA A 341 3.01 9.98 0.13
N LYS A 342 2.24 8.99 -0.30
CA LYS A 342 1.98 8.65 -1.68
C LYS A 342 0.48 8.76 -1.93
N MET A 343 0.07 9.91 -2.44
CA MET A 343 -1.34 10.25 -2.64
C MET A 343 -1.54 10.94 -3.99
N CYS A 344 -2.70 10.76 -4.53
CA CYS A 344 -3.20 11.51 -5.66
C CYS A 344 -4.65 11.91 -5.38
N LEU A 345 -4.97 13.21 -5.50
CA LEU A 345 -6.30 13.77 -5.38
C LEU A 345 -6.73 14.31 -6.75
N CYS A 346 -7.94 14.02 -7.17
CA CYS A 346 -8.50 14.46 -8.43
C CYS A 346 -9.92 15.02 -8.21
N ASP A 347 -10.10 16.32 -8.46
CA ASP A 347 -11.39 17.02 -8.62
C ASP A 347 -12.43 16.83 -7.49
N ASP A 348 -12.00 16.63 -6.23
CA ASP A 348 -12.85 16.26 -5.09
C ASP A 348 -13.70 14.98 -5.28
N GLU A 349 -13.46 14.22 -6.35
CA GLU A 349 -14.24 13.04 -6.70
C GLU A 349 -13.52 11.73 -6.45
N ALA A 350 -12.20 11.74 -6.60
CA ALA A 350 -11.37 10.56 -6.41
C ALA A 350 -10.08 10.88 -5.65
N ALA A 351 -9.74 10.00 -4.71
CA ALA A 351 -8.46 10.02 -4.03
C ALA A 351 -7.80 8.64 -4.11
N MET A 352 -6.49 8.63 -4.22
CA MET A 352 -5.68 7.42 -4.09
C MET A 352 -4.69 7.60 -2.94
N VAL A 353 -4.66 6.63 -2.04
CA VAL A 353 -3.68 6.53 -0.95
C VAL A 353 -3.01 5.17 -1.04
N GLY A 354 -1.68 5.15 -1.10
CA GLY A 354 -1.00 3.88 -1.31
C GLY A 354 0.45 3.84 -0.87
N THR A 355 1.14 2.83 -1.37
CA THR A 355 2.53 2.54 -1.03
C THR A 355 3.49 2.90 -2.15
N ALA A 356 3.02 3.00 -3.40
CA ALA A 356 3.84 3.21 -4.60
C ALA A 356 4.37 4.64 -4.71
N ASN A 357 5.69 4.81 -4.71
CA ASN A 357 6.37 6.04 -5.05
C ASN A 357 6.33 6.28 -6.57
N LEU A 358 6.49 7.52 -7.00
CA LEU A 358 6.73 7.83 -8.40
C LEU A 358 8.22 7.65 -8.74
N ASP A 359 8.67 6.40 -8.68
CA ASP A 359 10.02 5.98 -9.08
C ASP A 359 9.99 4.57 -9.72
N TYR A 360 11.02 4.26 -10.54
CA TYR A 360 11.12 3.00 -11.27
C TYR A 360 11.10 1.75 -10.37
N ARG A 361 11.59 1.83 -9.14
CA ARG A 361 11.61 0.66 -8.25
C ARG A 361 10.20 0.33 -7.78
N SER A 362 9.45 1.33 -7.35
CA SER A 362 8.06 1.15 -6.93
C SER A 362 7.18 0.70 -8.09
N LEU A 363 7.31 1.34 -9.26
CA LEU A 363 6.41 1.08 -10.39
C LEU A 363 6.69 -0.25 -11.12
N TYR A 364 7.91 -0.82 -11.00
CA TYR A 364 8.30 -1.98 -11.82
C TYR A 364 8.89 -3.16 -11.05
N LEU A 365 9.33 -2.96 -9.81
CA LEU A 365 10.12 -3.99 -9.08
C LEU A 365 9.53 -4.37 -7.71
N HIS A 366 8.53 -3.64 -7.22
CA HIS A 366 7.96 -3.89 -5.90
C HIS A 366 6.53 -4.44 -5.99
N TYR A 367 6.19 -5.27 -5.00
CA TYR A 367 4.78 -5.43 -4.66
C TYR A 367 4.34 -4.16 -3.95
N GLU A 368 3.31 -3.54 -4.48
CA GLU A 368 2.70 -2.33 -3.94
C GLU A 368 1.19 -2.56 -3.75
N ASN A 369 0.55 -1.66 -3.04
CA ASN A 369 -0.90 -1.59 -3.01
C ASN A 369 -1.37 -0.15 -2.84
N ALA A 370 -2.58 0.10 -3.26
CA ALA A 370 -3.24 1.38 -3.00
C ALA A 370 -4.75 1.17 -2.79
N VAL A 371 -5.38 2.22 -2.30
CA VAL A 371 -6.82 2.31 -2.14
C VAL A 371 -7.30 3.50 -2.96
N LEU A 372 -8.20 3.24 -3.91
CA LEU A 372 -8.99 4.26 -4.57
C LEU A 372 -10.24 4.53 -3.75
N LEU A 373 -10.49 5.79 -3.50
CA LEU A 373 -11.63 6.30 -2.77
C LEU A 373 -12.48 7.12 -3.75
N TYR A 374 -13.69 6.67 -4.03
CA TYR A 374 -14.68 7.35 -4.85
C TYR A 374 -15.72 7.96 -3.89
N LEU A 375 -15.33 9.06 -3.28
CA LEU A 375 -16.09 9.77 -2.25
C LEU A 375 -16.09 11.26 -2.59
N SER A 376 -17.15 11.96 -2.22
CA SER A 376 -17.01 13.40 -2.05
C SER A 376 -16.03 13.65 -0.90
N LEU A 377 -14.84 14.15 -1.20
CA LEU A 377 -13.72 14.31 -0.24
C LEU A 377 -14.02 15.28 0.92
N ILE A 378 -15.18 15.94 0.91
CA ILE A 378 -15.66 16.78 2.01
C ILE A 378 -15.92 15.97 3.30
N HIS A 379 -15.92 14.64 3.23
CA HIS A 379 -16.26 13.74 4.34
C HIS A 379 -15.10 12.88 4.86
N ILE A 380 -13.86 13.13 4.38
CA ILE A 380 -12.65 12.43 4.87
C ILE A 380 -11.89 13.26 5.89
#